data_e7ce8349aeb988c200c0304638307515
#
_entry.id   e7ce8349aeb988c200c0304638307515
#
_cell.length_a   1.000
_cell.length_b   1.000
_cell.length_c   1.000
_cell.angle_alpha   90.00
_cell.angle_beta   90.00
_cell.angle_gamma   90.00
#
_symmetry.space_group_name_H-M   'P 1'
#
loop_
_entity.id
_entity.type
_entity.pdbx_description
1 polymer ?
#
loop_
_entity_poly.entity_id
_entity_poly.type
_entity_poly.pdbx_seq_one_letter_code
_entity_poly.pdbx_strand_id
1 'polypeptide(L)'
;CYMPIRFDAEIELSSAGYYKFIFDGYLAKVELYDGLRKNKITSTKEKEEVEKIKTDFTRDPSTKEFQYFKKGHFKVHWEREGDLVKTKSVTFFRRNEHMLGITYNSKLGRVQFAGHALTGDTKQQIHDMGLGTTGEIRVFTDAKVISHNATKMKHDKKRGGNSKIYTWKIKNIFARTPSLIIALR
;
A
#
# COMPACT_ATOMS: atom_id res chain seq x y z
N CYS A 1 7.88 6.34 -10.10
CA CYS A 1 7.06 5.19 -9.70
C CYS A 1 7.70 4.45 -8.53
N TYR A 2 6.95 4.31 -7.45
CA TYR A 2 7.38 3.51 -6.30
C TYR A 2 6.66 2.17 -6.35
N MET A 3 7.33 1.10 -5.88
CA MET A 3 6.65 -0.18 -5.72
C MET A 3 7.05 -0.86 -4.42
N PRO A 4 6.12 -1.57 -3.77
CA PRO A 4 6.45 -2.34 -2.58
C PRO A 4 7.23 -3.59 -2.98
N ILE A 5 8.33 -3.85 -2.28
CA ILE A 5 9.20 -5.00 -2.56
C ILE A 5 8.91 -6.14 -1.58
N ARG A 6 9.00 -5.84 -0.28
CA ARG A 6 8.65 -6.78 0.79
C ARG A 6 7.98 -5.99 1.89
N PHE A 7 6.70 -6.29 2.17
CA PHE A 7 5.91 -5.42 3.02
C PHE A 7 4.84 -6.16 3.81
N ASP A 8 4.33 -5.46 4.81
CA ASP A 8 3.19 -5.85 5.62
C ASP A 8 2.28 -4.64 5.73
N ALA A 9 1.00 -4.82 5.45
CA ALA A 9 0.03 -3.73 5.56
C ALA A 9 -1.17 -4.20 6.39
N GLU A 10 -1.59 -3.34 7.32
CA GLU A 10 -2.77 -3.58 8.14
C GLU A 10 -3.72 -2.41 8.02
N ILE A 11 -4.99 -2.72 7.80
CA ILE A 11 -6.05 -1.73 7.65
C ILE A 11 -7.21 -2.12 8.54
N GLU A 12 -7.63 -1.20 9.42
CA GLU A 12 -8.84 -1.36 10.21
C GLU A 12 -9.91 -0.47 9.59
N LEU A 13 -11.09 -1.03 9.33
CA LEU A 13 -12.23 -0.31 8.79
C LEU A 13 -13.45 -0.58 9.66
N SER A 14 -13.99 0.44 10.31
CA SER A 14 -15.18 0.29 11.13
C SER A 14 -16.45 0.52 10.30
N SER A 15 -17.57 -0.02 10.76
CA SER A 15 -18.87 0.22 10.15
C SER A 15 -19.31 1.68 10.21
N ALA A 16 -18.69 2.50 11.06
CA ALA A 16 -18.93 3.93 11.16
C ALA A 16 -18.05 4.77 10.22
N GLY A 17 -17.12 4.16 9.49
CA GLY A 17 -16.26 4.84 8.54
C GLY A 17 -14.91 5.28 9.10
N TYR A 18 -14.57 4.90 10.31
CA TYR A 18 -13.24 5.17 10.86
C TYR A 18 -12.24 4.17 10.31
N TYR A 19 -11.00 4.62 10.09
CA TYR A 19 -9.95 3.76 9.58
C TYR A 19 -8.64 3.96 10.34
N LYS A 20 -7.82 2.91 10.33
CA LYS A 20 -6.42 2.97 10.71
C LYS A 20 -5.63 2.19 9.65
N PHE A 21 -4.62 2.83 9.08
CA PHE A 21 -3.85 2.27 7.98
C PHE A 21 -2.36 2.27 8.37
N ILE A 22 -1.75 1.08 8.43
CA ILE A 22 -0.34 0.90 8.76
C ILE A 22 0.33 0.21 7.59
N PHE A 23 1.42 0.79 7.11
CA PHE A 23 2.29 0.15 6.12
C PHE A 23 3.71 0.06 6.68
N ASP A 24 4.30 -1.12 6.63
CA ASP A 24 5.66 -1.35 7.06
C ASP A 24 6.37 -2.21 6.04
N GLY A 25 7.49 -1.72 5.50
CA GLY A 25 8.20 -2.52 4.53
C GLY A 25 9.21 -1.78 3.69
N TYR A 26 9.69 -2.49 2.68
CA TYR A 26 10.69 -2.02 1.75
C TYR A 26 10.04 -1.61 0.44
N LEU A 27 10.40 -0.43 -0.03
CA LEU A 27 9.95 0.11 -1.31
C LEU A 27 11.15 0.30 -2.23
N ALA A 28 10.89 0.36 -3.53
CA ALA A 28 11.87 0.75 -4.52
C ALA A 28 11.34 1.90 -5.37
N LYS A 29 12.20 2.86 -5.65
CA LYS A 29 11.98 3.84 -6.71
C LYS A 29 12.46 3.20 -8.00
N VAL A 30 11.53 2.79 -8.85
CA VAL A 30 11.83 1.94 -10.01
C VAL A 30 12.83 2.57 -10.95
N GLU A 31 12.66 3.86 -11.26
CA GLU A 31 13.54 4.58 -12.17
C GLU A 31 14.97 4.69 -11.63
N LEU A 32 15.11 4.93 -10.33
CA LEU A 32 16.41 5.01 -9.69
C LEU A 32 17.10 3.64 -9.69
N TYR A 33 16.35 2.61 -9.34
CA TYR A 33 16.86 1.22 -9.37
C TYR A 33 17.35 0.85 -10.77
N ASP A 34 16.54 1.11 -11.79
CA ASP A 34 16.87 0.74 -13.17
C ASP A 34 18.08 1.53 -13.68
N GLY A 35 18.16 2.83 -13.38
CA GLY A 35 19.31 3.66 -13.76
C GLY A 35 20.59 3.20 -13.10
N LEU A 36 20.55 2.83 -11.83
CA LEU A 36 21.72 2.29 -11.12
C LEU A 36 22.13 0.93 -11.67
N ARG A 37 21.18 0.07 -11.95
CA ARG A 37 21.42 -1.26 -12.53
C ARG A 37 22.13 -1.16 -13.87
N LYS A 38 21.80 -0.17 -14.68
CA LYS A 38 22.37 0.05 -16.01
C LYS A 38 23.62 0.94 -15.99
N ASN A 39 24.11 1.30 -14.83
CA ASN A 39 25.24 2.22 -14.64
C ASN A 39 25.03 3.58 -15.32
N LYS A 40 23.78 4.06 -15.38
CA LYS A 40 23.43 5.36 -16.00
C LYS A 40 23.32 6.48 -14.97
N ILE A 41 23.41 6.17 -13.68
CA ILE A 41 23.30 7.12 -12.59
C ILE A 41 24.57 7.09 -11.77
N THR A 42 25.21 8.27 -11.61
CA THR A 42 26.42 8.42 -10.81
C THR A 42 26.06 8.39 -9.32
N SER A 43 27.08 8.18 -8.46
CA SER A 43 26.86 8.23 -7.01
C SER A 43 26.39 9.60 -6.53
N THR A 44 26.86 10.68 -7.17
CA THR A 44 26.39 12.04 -6.86
C THR A 44 24.91 12.20 -7.21
N LYS A 45 24.50 11.73 -8.38
CA LYS A 45 23.10 11.79 -8.81
C LYS A 45 22.21 10.91 -7.93
N GLU A 46 22.71 9.75 -7.53
CA GLU A 46 21.99 8.88 -6.58
C GLU A 46 21.69 9.61 -5.29
N LYS A 47 22.69 10.30 -4.71
CA LYS A 47 22.51 11.06 -3.47
C LYS A 47 21.45 12.16 -3.63
N GLU A 48 21.46 12.87 -4.76
CA GLU A 48 20.46 13.89 -5.04
C GLU A 48 19.04 13.30 -5.10
N GLU A 49 18.88 12.19 -5.81
CA GLU A 49 17.59 11.53 -5.93
C GLU A 49 17.10 10.99 -4.59
N VAL A 50 17.99 10.42 -3.78
CA VAL A 50 17.67 9.93 -2.44
C VAL A 50 17.18 11.07 -1.53
N GLU A 51 17.81 12.24 -1.59
CA GLU A 51 17.37 13.40 -0.80
C GLU A 51 15.97 13.86 -1.21
N LYS A 52 15.63 13.81 -2.50
CA LYS A 52 14.29 14.12 -2.98
C LYS A 52 13.26 13.11 -2.45
N ILE A 53 13.58 11.83 -2.49
CA ILE A 53 12.71 10.77 -1.99
C ILE A 53 12.50 10.94 -0.49
N LYS A 54 13.58 11.16 0.25
CA LYS A 54 13.51 11.38 1.70
C LYS A 54 12.63 12.56 2.04
N THR A 55 12.77 13.67 1.32
CA THR A 55 11.95 14.86 1.52
C THR A 55 10.48 14.57 1.25
N ASP A 56 10.18 13.84 0.18
CA ASP A 56 8.80 13.46 -0.17
C ASP A 56 8.14 12.66 0.95
N PHE A 57 8.86 11.72 1.54
CA PHE A 57 8.29 10.89 2.60
C PHE A 57 8.27 11.60 3.95
N THR A 58 9.37 12.27 4.33
CA THR A 58 9.48 12.85 5.68
C THR A 58 8.61 14.08 5.88
N ARG A 59 8.20 14.78 4.82
CA ARG A 59 7.24 15.89 4.98
C ARG A 59 5.80 15.42 5.27
N ASP A 60 5.50 14.14 5.04
CA ASP A 60 4.22 13.54 5.41
C ASP A 60 4.29 13.12 6.89
N PRO A 61 3.44 13.72 7.77
CA PRO A 61 3.47 13.36 9.21
C PRO A 61 3.15 11.90 9.49
N SER A 62 2.53 11.20 8.55
CA SER A 62 2.23 9.77 8.69
C SER A 62 3.46 8.90 8.54
N THR A 63 4.54 9.41 7.94
CA THR A 63 5.81 8.67 7.83
C THR A 63 6.52 8.67 9.18
N LYS A 64 6.60 7.51 9.81
CA LYS A 64 7.22 7.35 11.14
C LYS A 64 8.68 6.93 11.05
N GLU A 65 9.07 6.29 9.96
CA GLU A 65 10.44 5.84 9.73
C GLU A 65 10.73 5.90 8.23
N PHE A 66 11.92 6.36 7.89
CA PHE A 66 12.46 6.34 6.52
C PHE A 66 13.94 6.05 6.59
N GLN A 67 14.40 5.06 5.83
CA GLN A 67 15.82 4.71 5.74
C GLN A 67 16.15 4.23 4.34
N TYR A 68 17.07 4.92 3.69
CA TYR A 68 17.58 4.47 2.39
C TYR A 68 18.66 3.42 2.60
N PHE A 69 18.64 2.36 1.80
CA PHE A 69 19.68 1.33 1.82
C PHE A 69 20.62 1.48 0.64
N LYS A 70 20.22 0.97 -0.52
CA LYS A 70 21.03 1.00 -1.74
C LYS A 70 20.17 0.62 -2.93
N LYS A 71 20.67 0.91 -4.14
CA LYS A 71 20.03 0.48 -5.40
C LYS A 71 18.56 0.89 -5.50
N GLY A 72 18.24 2.08 -5.03
CA GLY A 72 16.88 2.59 -5.09
C GLY A 72 15.91 1.99 -4.08
N HIS A 73 16.40 1.20 -3.13
CA HIS A 73 15.58 0.56 -2.10
C HIS A 73 15.64 1.32 -0.79
N PHE A 74 14.47 1.45 -0.13
CA PHE A 74 14.39 2.11 1.18
C PHE A 74 13.29 1.49 2.03
N LYS A 75 13.41 1.67 3.34
CA LYS A 75 12.44 1.16 4.30
C LYS A 75 11.56 2.30 4.78
N VAL A 76 10.25 2.04 4.88
CA VAL A 76 9.26 3.01 5.36
C VAL A 76 8.34 2.34 6.37
N HIS A 77 8.07 3.05 7.47
CA HIS A 77 6.96 2.76 8.36
C HIS A 77 6.02 3.94 8.34
N TRP A 78 4.75 3.71 8.00
CA TRP A 78 3.77 4.74 7.75
C TRP A 78 2.47 4.38 8.46
N GLU A 79 1.90 5.31 9.20
CA GLU A 79 0.65 5.12 9.93
C GLU A 79 -0.24 6.33 9.78
N ARG A 80 -1.51 6.09 9.47
CA ARG A 80 -2.53 7.14 9.41
C ARG A 80 -3.85 6.59 9.92
N GLU A 81 -4.59 7.43 10.65
CA GLU A 81 -5.94 7.10 11.08
C GLU A 81 -6.84 8.31 10.92
N GLY A 82 -8.14 8.07 10.79
CA GLY A 82 -9.10 9.15 10.62
C GLY A 82 -10.50 8.67 10.30
N ASP A 83 -11.31 9.59 9.77
CA ASP A 83 -12.70 9.38 9.45
C ASP A 83 -12.91 9.53 7.93
N LEU A 84 -13.22 8.44 7.25
CA LEU A 84 -13.43 8.41 5.80
C LEU A 84 -14.64 9.21 5.35
N VAL A 85 -15.64 9.37 6.22
CA VAL A 85 -16.81 10.18 5.89
C VAL A 85 -16.40 11.63 5.69
N LYS A 86 -15.39 12.09 6.43
CA LYS A 86 -14.85 13.45 6.32
C LYS A 86 -13.80 13.57 5.23
N THR A 87 -12.81 12.67 5.18
CA THR A 87 -11.66 12.78 4.28
C THR A 87 -11.95 12.25 2.87
N LYS A 88 -12.95 11.38 2.71
CA LYS A 88 -13.38 10.74 1.47
C LYS A 88 -12.39 9.71 0.92
N SER A 89 -11.09 9.93 1.04
CA SER A 89 -10.10 8.97 0.56
C SER A 89 -8.80 9.07 1.35
N VAL A 90 -8.07 7.96 1.37
CA VAL A 90 -6.73 7.86 1.94
C VAL A 90 -5.91 7.02 0.99
N THR A 91 -4.73 7.48 0.62
CA THR A 91 -3.85 6.75 -0.28
C THR A 91 -2.45 6.61 0.32
N PHE A 92 -1.88 5.44 0.18
CA PHE A 92 -0.49 5.20 0.45
C PHE A 92 0.26 5.09 -0.88
N PHE A 93 1.24 5.90 -1.20
CA PHE A 93 1.74 6.89 -0.26
C PHE A 93 1.01 8.22 -0.43
N ARG A 94 0.71 8.65 -1.63
CA ARG A 94 -0.06 9.85 -1.94
C ARG A 94 -0.87 9.63 -3.22
N ARG A 95 -1.75 10.56 -3.54
CA ARG A 95 -2.67 10.40 -4.66
C ARG A 95 -1.99 10.11 -6.00
N ASN A 96 -0.87 10.77 -6.28
CA ASN A 96 -0.14 10.61 -7.55
C ASN A 96 0.77 9.38 -7.59
N GLU A 97 1.11 8.85 -6.42
CA GLU A 97 2.05 7.73 -6.25
C GLU A 97 1.41 6.68 -5.35
N HIS A 98 0.17 6.31 -5.64
CA HIS A 98 -0.54 5.40 -4.76
C HIS A 98 -0.27 3.93 -5.09
N MET A 99 -0.06 3.15 -4.05
CA MET A 99 0.09 1.71 -4.11
C MET A 99 -1.15 1.02 -3.55
N LEU A 100 -1.71 1.58 -2.50
CA LEU A 100 -2.94 1.12 -1.85
C LEU A 100 -3.82 2.32 -1.57
N GLY A 101 -5.12 2.15 -1.66
CA GLY A 101 -6.05 3.23 -1.41
C GLY A 101 -7.36 2.78 -0.80
N ILE A 102 -7.99 3.69 -0.05
CA ILE A 102 -9.31 3.50 0.54
C ILE A 102 -10.15 4.69 0.12
N THR A 103 -11.31 4.44 -0.47
CA THR A 103 -12.20 5.49 -0.99
C THR A 103 -13.61 5.30 -0.48
N TYR A 104 -14.22 6.39 -0.01
CA TYR A 104 -15.61 6.40 0.42
C TYR A 104 -16.51 6.97 -0.67
N ASN A 105 -17.57 6.23 -1.01
CA ASN A 105 -18.62 6.68 -1.93
C ASN A 105 -19.86 7.06 -1.10
N SER A 106 -20.09 8.36 -0.95
CA SER A 106 -21.20 8.86 -0.12
C SER A 106 -22.58 8.54 -0.70
N LYS A 107 -22.69 8.43 -2.02
CA LYS A 107 -23.97 8.12 -2.67
C LYS A 107 -24.44 6.71 -2.37
N LEU A 108 -23.51 5.75 -2.30
CA LEU A 108 -23.80 4.35 -2.05
C LEU A 108 -23.60 3.94 -0.60
N GLY A 109 -22.99 4.80 0.23
CA GLY A 109 -22.63 4.44 1.60
C GLY A 109 -21.63 3.30 1.67
N ARG A 110 -20.68 3.26 0.73
CA ARG A 110 -19.71 2.17 0.60
C ARG A 110 -18.28 2.67 0.66
N VAL A 111 -17.40 1.82 1.19
CA VAL A 111 -15.96 2.05 1.22
C VAL A 111 -15.29 0.95 0.38
N GLN A 112 -14.40 1.37 -0.50
CA GLN A 112 -13.59 0.46 -1.32
C GLN A 112 -12.13 0.54 -0.91
N PHE A 113 -11.54 -0.61 -0.61
CA PHE A 113 -10.09 -0.77 -0.50
C PHE A 113 -9.58 -1.43 -1.78
N ALA A 114 -8.53 -0.88 -2.37
CA ALA A 114 -7.95 -1.44 -3.59
C ALA A 114 -6.46 -1.14 -3.70
N GLY A 115 -5.74 -2.07 -4.34
CA GLY A 115 -4.39 -1.82 -4.79
C GLY A 115 -4.38 -1.09 -6.12
N HIS A 116 -3.22 -0.56 -6.51
CA HIS A 116 -3.05 0.05 -7.83
C HIS A 116 -2.81 -1.05 -8.87
N ALA A 117 -3.67 -1.11 -9.87
CA ALA A 117 -3.56 -2.11 -10.92
C ALA A 117 -2.48 -1.73 -11.93
N LEU A 118 -1.52 -2.64 -12.14
CA LEU A 118 -0.52 -2.51 -13.19
C LEU A 118 -0.92 -3.38 -14.38
N THR A 119 -0.57 -2.95 -15.60
CA THR A 119 -0.76 -3.77 -16.78
C THR A 119 0.16 -4.98 -16.77
N GLY A 120 -0.19 -6.05 -17.51
CA GLY A 120 0.66 -7.22 -17.63
C GLY A 120 2.04 -6.88 -18.18
N ASP A 121 2.10 -5.97 -19.16
CA ASP A 121 3.37 -5.54 -19.76
C ASP A 121 4.26 -4.84 -18.75
N THR A 122 3.69 -3.95 -17.93
CA THR A 122 4.43 -3.25 -16.87
C THR A 122 4.95 -4.24 -15.82
N LYS A 123 4.13 -5.19 -15.41
CA LYS A 123 4.54 -6.24 -14.47
C LYS A 123 5.71 -7.05 -15.03
N GLN A 124 5.66 -7.41 -16.30
CA GLN A 124 6.73 -8.16 -16.96
C GLN A 124 8.02 -7.35 -17.03
N GLN A 125 7.93 -6.07 -17.39
CA GLN A 125 9.10 -5.19 -17.43
C GLN A 125 9.79 -5.09 -16.07
N ILE A 126 9.01 -4.90 -15.02
CA ILE A 126 9.53 -4.80 -13.65
C ILE A 126 10.16 -6.13 -13.22
N HIS A 127 9.52 -7.24 -13.54
CA HIS A 127 10.05 -8.58 -13.26
C HIS A 127 11.38 -8.80 -13.98
N ASP A 128 11.47 -8.38 -15.24
CA ASP A 128 12.69 -8.54 -16.05
C ASP A 128 13.84 -7.69 -15.52
N MET A 129 13.55 -6.60 -14.82
CA MET A 129 14.58 -5.80 -14.14
C MET A 129 15.15 -6.49 -12.90
N GLY A 130 14.52 -7.57 -12.45
CA GLY A 130 14.90 -8.24 -11.22
C GLY A 130 14.18 -7.76 -9.97
N LEU A 131 13.14 -6.93 -10.11
CA LEU A 131 12.31 -6.50 -8.99
C LEU A 131 11.10 -7.43 -8.83
N GLY A 132 10.66 -7.60 -7.59
CA GLY A 132 9.48 -8.38 -7.28
C GLY A 132 8.73 -7.78 -6.12
N THR A 133 7.51 -8.27 -5.89
CA THR A 133 6.66 -7.83 -4.80
C THR A 133 6.23 -9.03 -3.98
N THR A 134 6.53 -9.02 -2.68
CA THR A 134 6.03 -10.02 -1.75
C THR A 134 5.51 -9.33 -0.51
N GLY A 135 4.42 -9.85 0.05
CA GLY A 135 3.90 -9.25 1.27
C GLY A 135 2.56 -9.82 1.68
N GLU A 136 2.05 -9.25 2.74
CA GLU A 136 0.75 -9.62 3.28
C GLU A 136 -0.04 -8.37 3.61
N ILE A 137 -1.31 -8.37 3.21
CA ILE A 137 -2.24 -7.31 3.53
C ILE A 137 -3.36 -7.91 4.36
N ARG A 138 -3.67 -7.28 5.50
CA ARG A 138 -4.77 -7.70 6.37
C ARG A 138 -5.73 -6.54 6.57
N VAL A 139 -7.01 -6.77 6.29
CA VAL A 139 -8.09 -5.82 6.57
C VAL A 139 -8.95 -6.38 7.68
N PHE A 140 -9.07 -5.62 8.76
CA PHE A 140 -9.89 -5.93 9.93
C PHE A 140 -11.15 -5.08 9.85
N THR A 141 -12.33 -5.69 9.75
CA THR A 141 -13.57 -4.91 9.65
C THR A 141 -14.73 -5.60 10.35
N ASP A 142 -15.58 -4.81 10.98
CA ASP A 142 -16.86 -5.25 11.53
C ASP A 142 -18.03 -4.87 10.61
N ALA A 143 -17.74 -4.21 9.49
CA ALA A 143 -18.75 -3.82 8.52
C ALA A 143 -19.14 -4.98 7.61
N LYS A 144 -20.33 -4.86 6.99
CA LYS A 144 -20.78 -5.83 6.00
C LYS A 144 -19.91 -5.75 4.75
N VAL A 145 -19.30 -6.86 4.37
CA VAL A 145 -18.49 -6.95 3.16
C VAL A 145 -19.40 -7.30 1.98
N ILE A 146 -19.39 -6.44 0.96
CA ILE A 146 -20.19 -6.62 -0.26
C ILE A 146 -19.47 -7.57 -1.21
N SER A 147 -18.17 -7.35 -1.40
CA SER A 147 -17.33 -8.17 -2.27
C SER A 147 -15.87 -8.08 -1.88
N HIS A 148 -15.09 -9.10 -2.22
CA HIS A 148 -13.66 -9.11 -2.00
C HIS A 148 -13.00 -10.21 -2.82
N ASN A 149 -11.68 -10.09 -3.00
CA ASN A 149 -10.86 -11.14 -3.61
C ASN A 149 -9.73 -11.59 -2.68
N ALA A 150 -9.94 -11.51 -1.37
CA ALA A 150 -8.92 -11.91 -0.40
C ALA A 150 -8.54 -13.38 -0.56
N THR A 151 -7.28 -13.69 -0.23
CA THR A 151 -6.75 -15.06 -0.24
C THR A 151 -7.49 -15.92 0.78
N LYS A 152 -7.79 -15.35 1.95
CA LYS A 152 -8.54 -16.03 3.01
C LYS A 152 -9.29 -15.04 3.89
N MET A 153 -10.28 -15.54 4.61
CA MET A 153 -11.05 -14.77 5.59
C MET A 153 -11.24 -15.62 6.84
N LYS A 154 -11.17 -14.98 8.01
CA LYS A 154 -11.48 -15.63 9.29
C LYS A 154 -12.12 -14.64 10.25
N HIS A 155 -12.74 -15.17 11.30
CA HIS A 155 -13.27 -14.34 12.37
C HIS A 155 -12.14 -13.74 13.20
N ASP A 156 -12.33 -12.51 13.63
CA ASP A 156 -11.37 -11.79 14.47
C ASP A 156 -11.71 -12.08 15.95
N LYS A 157 -11.02 -13.03 16.53
CA LYS A 157 -11.27 -13.46 17.92
C LYS A 157 -10.88 -12.39 18.94
N LYS A 158 -9.89 -11.55 18.60
CA LYS A 158 -9.42 -10.49 19.52
C LYS A 158 -10.45 -9.37 19.66
N ARG A 159 -11.00 -8.91 18.53
CA ARG A 159 -12.00 -7.85 18.52
C ARG A 159 -13.38 -8.34 18.82
N GLY A 160 -13.66 -9.61 18.51
CA GLY A 160 -14.95 -10.22 18.76
C GLY A 160 -16.06 -9.68 17.89
N GLY A 161 -17.32 -9.99 18.27
CA GLY A 161 -18.52 -9.54 17.57
C GLY A 161 -18.53 -9.97 16.10
N ASN A 162 -18.85 -9.02 15.22
CA ASN A 162 -18.89 -9.24 13.78
C ASN A 162 -17.57 -8.97 13.07
N SER A 163 -16.50 -8.74 13.81
CA SER A 163 -15.21 -8.42 13.21
C SER A 163 -14.61 -9.63 12.49
N LYS A 164 -14.10 -9.38 11.28
CA LYS A 164 -13.46 -10.40 10.43
C LYS A 164 -12.15 -9.87 9.89
N ILE A 165 -11.26 -10.80 9.56
CA ILE A 165 -9.94 -10.50 9.01
C ILE A 165 -9.89 -11.05 7.58
N TYR A 166 -9.63 -10.16 6.62
CA TYR A 166 -9.43 -10.50 5.21
C TYR A 166 -7.96 -10.38 4.89
N THR A 167 -7.35 -11.45 4.40
CA THR A 167 -5.91 -11.53 4.19
C THR A 167 -5.60 -11.76 2.72
N TRP A 168 -4.68 -10.97 2.17
CA TRP A 168 -4.09 -11.17 0.85
C TRP A 168 -2.63 -11.55 1.05
N LYS A 169 -2.25 -12.72 0.54
CA LYS A 169 -0.85 -13.16 0.50
C LYS A 169 -0.33 -12.92 -0.90
N ILE A 170 0.58 -11.97 -1.03
CA ILE A 170 1.14 -11.58 -2.32
C ILE A 170 2.50 -12.26 -2.47
N LYS A 171 2.58 -13.22 -3.39
CA LYS A 171 3.77 -14.04 -3.57
C LYS A 171 4.71 -13.49 -4.64
N ASN A 172 4.19 -12.72 -5.59
CA ASN A 172 4.97 -12.13 -6.68
C ASN A 172 4.19 -10.98 -7.32
N ILE A 173 4.84 -10.28 -8.25
CA ILE A 173 4.26 -9.11 -8.90
C ILE A 173 3.03 -9.43 -9.76
N PHE A 174 2.87 -10.69 -10.19
CA PHE A 174 1.75 -11.11 -11.02
C PHE A 174 0.50 -11.44 -10.22
N ALA A 175 0.56 -11.32 -8.89
CA ALA A 175 -0.60 -11.55 -8.03
C ALA A 175 -1.75 -10.60 -8.39
N ARG A 176 -2.96 -11.09 -8.18
CA ARG A 176 -4.18 -10.30 -8.44
C ARG A 176 -4.20 -9.06 -7.55
N THR A 177 -4.61 -7.93 -8.13
CA THR A 177 -4.74 -6.68 -7.38
C THR A 177 -5.77 -6.81 -6.27
N PRO A 178 -5.43 -6.48 -5.00
CA PRO A 178 -6.37 -6.59 -3.89
C PRO A 178 -7.59 -5.67 -4.07
N SER A 179 -8.74 -6.17 -3.69
CA SER A 179 -10.00 -5.41 -3.74
C SER A 179 -10.95 -5.89 -2.63
N LEU A 180 -11.60 -4.93 -1.97
CA LEU A 180 -12.62 -5.20 -0.96
C LEU A 180 -13.57 -4.02 -0.89
N ILE A 181 -14.88 -4.31 -0.83
CA ILE A 181 -15.92 -3.29 -0.71
C ILE A 181 -16.76 -3.61 0.52
N ILE A 182 -16.95 -2.63 1.39
CA ILE A 182 -17.82 -2.74 2.57
C ILE A 182 -18.96 -1.73 2.48
N ALA A 183 -20.05 -2.04 3.17
CA ALA A 183 -21.17 -1.11 3.35
C ALA A 183 -21.07 -0.48 4.74
N LEU A 184 -21.18 0.86 4.80
CA LEU A 184 -21.27 1.59 6.07
C LEU A 184 -22.71 1.57 6.58
N ARG A 185 -22.85 1.70 7.88
CA ARG A 185 -24.16 1.86 8.52
C ARG A 185 -24.72 3.26 8.30
#